data_4630523b5c9c6e0ab527cc2553d93099
#
_entry.id   4630523b5c9c6e0ab527cc2553d93099
#
_cell.length_a   1.000
_cell.length_b   1.000
_cell.length_c   1.000
_cell.angle_alpha   90.00
_cell.angle_beta   90.00
_cell.angle_gamma   90.00
#
_symmetry.space_group_name_H-M   'P 1'
#
loop_
_entity.id
_entity.type
_entity.pdbx_description
1 polymer ?
#
loop_
_entity_poly.entity_id
_entity_poly.type
_entity_poly.pdbx_seq_one_letter_code
_entity_poly.pdbx_strand_id
1 'polypeptide(L)'
;MERSSAVDTGVRKDAGTGFLPKSSSPEIRFKTEDAVINTERSPAAYIEVREDASTGFLPKLPLKTDFPFGIYIHWPYCLSKCPYCDFFSQVKKNVEQEEIIKGYLDDLDFYAELTKERTVTSISFGGGTPSLIKPQLIEKIISHIAQKWPLADNAEISLEANPNSDRPDLFSDLRNAGINRLSLGIQALNDNDLKILGRTHNLKQAYQAMEEVLKRFDNHSIDLIYARPAQNLSQWQQEIKQAASFGFKHLSMYQLTIEEGTVFYKKGLPPAEENLASEMYNFTNRYLSEHGYPQYEISNYAQPGFESRHNQLYWNGSDYLGIGKSAHGRLKIGSKHYALTHHRIMEELTSEERAEELLLMGLRLNRGINKQDFEKQCGLNFDNFINADKLNMLIAEKMLINTNTTIKATDSGRLILNRLIEELCS
;
A
#
# COMPACT_ATOMS: atom_id res chain seq x y z
N MET A 1 21.30 69.82 16.70
CA MET A 1 22.05 69.98 17.97
C MET A 1 21.88 68.69 18.70
N GLU A 2 22.83 68.05 18.74
CA GLU A 2 23.88 67.38 19.53
C GLU A 2 23.50 65.93 19.79
N ARG A 3 24.18 64.97 19.25
CA ARG A 3 25.42 64.28 19.56
C ARG A 3 25.55 63.83 21.03
N SER A 4 25.74 62.54 21.17
CA SER A 4 26.74 61.83 21.99
C SER A 4 26.08 60.60 22.65
N SER A 5 26.63 59.50 22.84
CA SER A 5 27.85 58.75 22.55
C SER A 5 27.70 57.39 23.22
N ALA A 6 28.34 56.38 22.67
CA ALA A 6 28.37 54.99 23.09
C ALA A 6 28.85 54.76 24.55
N VAL A 7 28.39 53.70 25.14
CA VAL A 7 29.23 52.83 26.01
C VAL A 7 28.85 51.36 25.78
N ASP A 8 29.86 50.65 25.40
CA ASP A 8 30.00 49.23 25.25
C ASP A 8 30.07 48.55 26.64
N THR A 9 29.24 47.52 26.92
CA THR A 9 29.61 46.53 27.91
C THR A 9 29.13 45.15 27.43
N GLY A 10 30.11 44.37 26.97
CA GLY A 10 29.93 43.01 26.58
C GLY A 10 29.53 42.08 27.76
N VAL A 11 28.55 41.27 27.51
CA VAL A 11 28.40 39.97 28.21
C VAL A 11 28.06 38.92 27.16
N ARG A 12 29.02 38.06 26.87
CA ARG A 12 28.86 36.82 26.14
C ARG A 12 27.90 35.93 26.94
N LYS A 13 26.84 35.48 26.31
CA LYS A 13 26.13 34.24 26.66
C LYS A 13 26.10 33.34 25.42
N ASP A 14 27.03 32.41 25.45
CA ASP A 14 27.00 31.24 24.62
C ASP A 14 25.72 30.42 24.95
N ALA A 15 24.75 30.40 24.06
CA ALA A 15 23.69 29.41 24.02
C ALA A 15 23.88 28.66 22.72
N GLY A 16 24.51 27.51 22.80
CA GLY A 16 24.72 26.59 21.70
C GLY A 16 23.38 26.10 21.17
N THR A 17 23.00 26.59 19.99
CA THR A 17 22.03 25.92 19.14
C THR A 17 22.76 24.76 18.47
N GLY A 18 22.56 23.56 19.03
CA GLY A 18 23.02 22.33 18.42
C GLY A 18 22.38 22.16 17.06
N PHE A 19 23.17 22.33 16.02
CA PHE A 19 22.88 21.83 14.68
C PHE A 19 22.80 20.32 14.77
N LEU A 20 21.60 19.77 14.70
CA LEU A 20 21.40 18.35 14.38
C LEU A 20 21.90 18.15 12.93
N PRO A 21 22.78 17.19 12.68
CA PRO A 21 23.20 16.88 11.32
C PRO A 21 21.99 16.37 10.56
N LYS A 22 21.78 16.89 9.34
CA LYS A 22 20.85 16.32 8.38
C LYS A 22 21.27 14.87 8.15
N SER A 23 20.56 13.93 8.74
CA SER A 23 20.75 12.52 8.45
C SER A 23 20.23 12.28 7.03
N SER A 24 21.14 12.00 6.10
CA SER A 24 20.84 11.37 4.82
C SER A 24 20.47 9.91 5.11
N SER A 25 19.22 9.67 5.49
CA SER A 25 18.67 8.32 5.57
C SER A 25 18.47 7.80 4.15
N PRO A 26 18.86 6.56 3.83
CA PRO A 26 18.45 5.93 2.58
C PRO A 26 16.96 5.64 2.68
N GLU A 27 16.13 6.53 2.11
CA GLU A 27 14.72 6.25 1.91
C GLU A 27 14.63 5.00 1.02
N ILE A 28 14.03 3.94 1.55
CA ILE A 28 13.58 2.81 0.74
C ILE A 28 12.38 3.33 -0.05
N ARG A 29 12.68 4.01 -1.15
CA ARG A 29 11.69 4.48 -2.10
C ARG A 29 11.37 3.33 -3.05
N PHE A 30 10.11 3.00 -3.16
CA PHE A 30 9.63 2.33 -4.36
C PHE A 30 9.73 3.34 -5.52
N LYS A 31 10.90 3.39 -6.16
CA LYS A 31 11.11 4.25 -7.33
C LYS A 31 10.29 3.71 -8.48
N THR A 32 9.31 4.48 -8.86
CA THR A 32 8.64 4.40 -10.14
C THR A 32 9.40 5.27 -11.14
N GLU A 33 10.51 4.78 -11.71
CA GLU A 33 11.07 5.29 -12.97
C GLU A 33 12.36 4.55 -13.31
N ASP A 34 12.71 4.50 -14.60
CA ASP A 34 13.90 3.89 -15.18
C ASP A 34 15.19 4.32 -14.45
N ALA A 35 15.48 3.70 -13.34
CA ALA A 35 16.70 3.96 -12.59
C ALA A 35 17.83 3.18 -13.23
N VAL A 36 18.76 3.90 -13.84
CA VAL A 36 20.13 3.44 -14.08
C VAL A 36 20.68 2.96 -12.74
N ILE A 37 20.77 1.65 -12.59
CA ILE A 37 21.29 1.01 -11.38
C ILE A 37 22.77 1.37 -11.28
N ASN A 38 23.13 2.07 -10.23
CA ASN A 38 24.53 2.34 -9.89
C ASN A 38 25.13 1.05 -9.33
N THR A 39 26.01 0.40 -10.12
CA THR A 39 26.55 -0.93 -9.93
C THR A 39 27.74 -0.96 -8.99
N GLU A 40 27.55 -0.72 -7.69
CA GLU A 40 28.59 -1.00 -6.68
C GLU A 40 28.13 -1.99 -5.59
N ARG A 41 27.06 -2.77 -5.84
CA ARG A 41 26.75 -3.97 -5.04
C ARG A 41 27.11 -5.22 -5.83
N SER A 42 27.61 -6.24 -5.11
CA SER A 42 27.90 -7.55 -5.65
C SER A 42 26.79 -8.01 -6.59
N PRO A 43 27.08 -8.62 -7.74
CA PRO A 43 26.05 -8.96 -8.71
C PRO A 43 25.08 -9.98 -8.10
N ALA A 44 23.88 -9.53 -7.76
CA ALA A 44 22.76 -10.41 -7.47
C ALA A 44 22.54 -11.31 -8.70
N ALA A 45 22.32 -12.61 -8.48
CA ALA A 45 22.10 -13.55 -9.56
C ALA A 45 20.73 -13.27 -10.20
N TYR A 46 20.73 -12.55 -11.32
CA TYR A 46 19.52 -12.34 -12.13
C TYR A 46 19.20 -13.63 -12.90
N ILE A 47 18.00 -14.12 -12.78
CA ILE A 47 17.46 -15.15 -13.66
C ILE A 47 16.61 -14.43 -14.72
N GLU A 48 17.21 -14.12 -15.87
CA GLU A 48 16.47 -13.72 -17.06
C GLU A 48 15.93 -15.00 -17.72
N VAL A 49 14.64 -15.24 -17.61
CA VAL A 49 14.01 -16.39 -18.30
C VAL A 49 13.73 -15.98 -19.74
N ARG A 50 14.60 -16.37 -20.66
CA ARG A 50 14.43 -16.14 -22.11
C ARG A 50 13.35 -17.07 -22.68
N GLU A 51 12.61 -16.60 -23.66
CA GLU A 51 11.53 -17.34 -24.35
C GLU A 51 11.99 -18.63 -25.06
N ASP A 52 13.30 -18.83 -25.26
CA ASP A 52 13.89 -19.96 -25.96
C ASP A 52 14.43 -21.06 -25.03
N ALA A 53 14.26 -20.93 -23.70
CA ALA A 53 14.63 -21.98 -22.77
C ALA A 53 13.65 -23.16 -22.85
N SER A 54 13.80 -23.95 -23.91
CA SER A 54 13.21 -25.28 -24.00
C SER A 54 13.59 -26.09 -22.76
N THR A 55 12.61 -26.37 -21.90
CA THR A 55 12.49 -27.54 -21.03
C THR A 55 13.78 -28.06 -20.39
N GLY A 56 14.31 -27.40 -19.36
CA GLY A 56 15.48 -27.99 -18.71
C GLY A 56 15.72 -27.69 -17.23
N PHE A 57 15.23 -26.60 -16.67
CA PHE A 57 15.65 -26.21 -15.32
C PHE A 57 14.58 -25.50 -14.48
N LEU A 58 13.36 -26.01 -14.49
CA LEU A 58 12.40 -25.64 -13.44
C LEU A 58 12.43 -26.72 -12.37
N PRO A 59 12.75 -26.41 -11.12
CA PRO A 59 12.71 -27.40 -10.06
C PRO A 59 11.28 -27.89 -9.88
N LYS A 60 11.04 -29.18 -10.10
CA LYS A 60 9.78 -29.86 -9.72
C LYS A 60 9.74 -30.01 -8.21
N LEU A 61 9.47 -28.94 -7.48
CA LEU A 61 9.30 -28.97 -6.03
C LEU A 61 7.84 -28.70 -5.69
N PRO A 62 7.24 -29.44 -4.76
CA PRO A 62 5.89 -29.19 -4.29
C PRO A 62 5.86 -27.87 -3.52
N LEU A 63 5.15 -26.86 -4.08
CA LEU A 63 5.03 -25.54 -3.49
C LEU A 63 3.81 -25.46 -2.54
N LYS A 64 3.66 -26.41 -1.63
CA LYS A 64 2.71 -26.22 -0.53
C LYS A 64 3.34 -25.28 0.48
N THR A 65 2.93 -24.04 0.47
CA THR A 65 3.19 -23.09 1.55
C THR A 65 1.92 -22.95 2.39
N ASP A 66 2.07 -22.86 3.71
CA ASP A 66 0.96 -22.63 4.64
C ASP A 66 0.41 -21.20 4.57
N PHE A 67 1.03 -20.34 3.74
CA PHE A 67 0.67 -18.92 3.61
C PHE A 67 -0.26 -18.68 2.43
N PRO A 68 -1.20 -17.72 2.56
CA PRO A 68 -2.07 -17.30 1.47
C PRO A 68 -1.29 -16.88 0.22
N PHE A 69 -1.95 -16.95 -0.94
CA PHE A 69 -1.38 -16.54 -2.22
C PHE A 69 -2.35 -15.64 -2.97
N GLY A 70 -1.85 -14.52 -3.51
CA GLY A 70 -2.66 -13.53 -4.21
C GLY A 70 -2.13 -13.17 -5.59
N ILE A 71 -2.98 -12.51 -6.37
CA ILE A 71 -2.62 -11.97 -7.69
C ILE A 71 -3.05 -10.51 -7.74
N TYR A 72 -2.09 -9.61 -7.98
CA TYR A 72 -2.32 -8.18 -8.20
C TYR A 72 -2.26 -7.86 -9.70
N ILE A 73 -3.30 -7.22 -10.21
CA ILE A 73 -3.40 -6.79 -11.61
C ILE A 73 -3.24 -5.26 -11.63
N HIS A 74 -2.14 -4.79 -12.18
CA HIS A 74 -1.86 -3.36 -12.29
C HIS A 74 -2.40 -2.78 -13.60
N TRP A 75 -3.35 -1.85 -13.50
CA TRP A 75 -3.83 -1.08 -14.62
C TRP A 75 -3.22 0.32 -14.62
N PRO A 76 -2.29 0.65 -15.52
CA PRO A 76 -1.51 1.89 -15.43
C PRO A 76 -2.19 3.13 -16.03
N TYR A 77 -3.48 3.10 -16.38
CA TYR A 77 -4.12 4.21 -17.09
C TYR A 77 -5.17 4.92 -16.25
N CYS A 78 -5.18 6.27 -16.38
CA CYS A 78 -6.19 7.17 -15.82
C CYS A 78 -6.75 8.09 -16.90
N LEU A 79 -7.95 8.64 -16.67
CA LEU A 79 -8.49 9.73 -17.49
C LEU A 79 -7.84 11.08 -17.16
N SER A 80 -7.40 11.26 -15.90
CA SER A 80 -6.70 12.44 -15.39
C SER A 80 -5.77 12.02 -14.26
N LYS A 81 -4.60 12.62 -14.12
CA LYS A 81 -3.69 12.37 -13.01
C LYS A 81 -3.92 13.40 -11.91
N CYS A 82 -4.23 12.93 -10.71
CA CYS A 82 -4.39 13.79 -9.54
C CYS A 82 -3.05 14.43 -9.15
N PRO A 83 -3.03 15.69 -8.67
CA PRO A 83 -1.79 16.43 -8.41
C PRO A 83 -0.95 15.87 -7.25
N TYR A 84 -1.52 15.02 -6.40
CA TYR A 84 -0.86 14.34 -5.29
C TYR A 84 -0.41 12.92 -5.60
N CYS A 85 -0.87 12.34 -6.73
CA CYS A 85 -0.71 10.91 -7.01
C CYS A 85 0.72 10.59 -7.45
N ASP A 86 1.38 9.70 -6.70
CA ASP A 86 2.70 9.14 -6.95
C ASP A 86 2.65 7.76 -7.63
N PHE A 87 1.46 7.14 -7.71
CA PHE A 87 1.32 5.84 -8.36
C PHE A 87 1.76 5.89 -9.81
N PHE A 88 2.40 4.78 -10.23
CA PHE A 88 2.72 4.61 -11.65
C PHE A 88 1.43 4.59 -12.47
N SER A 89 1.15 5.71 -13.13
CA SER A 89 -0.02 5.86 -13.98
C SER A 89 0.21 6.86 -15.11
N GLN A 90 -0.45 6.62 -16.23
CA GLN A 90 -0.39 7.42 -17.44
C GLN A 90 -1.78 7.92 -17.82
N VAL A 91 -1.88 9.18 -18.24
CA VAL A 91 -3.14 9.73 -18.77
C VAL A 91 -3.28 9.31 -20.22
N LYS A 92 -4.24 8.42 -20.50
CA LYS A 92 -4.52 7.96 -21.86
C LYS A 92 -6.03 7.70 -22.04
N LYS A 93 -6.65 8.41 -22.97
CA LYS A 93 -8.10 8.30 -23.20
C LYS A 93 -8.47 7.07 -24.05
N ASN A 94 -7.68 6.79 -25.08
CA ASN A 94 -7.92 5.66 -25.99
C ASN A 94 -6.82 4.63 -25.74
N VAL A 95 -7.20 3.50 -25.15
CA VAL A 95 -6.31 2.39 -24.82
C VAL A 95 -6.76 1.15 -25.55
N GLU A 96 -5.86 0.53 -26.29
CA GLU A 96 -6.08 -0.78 -26.93
C GLU A 96 -6.06 -1.86 -25.84
N GLN A 97 -7.19 -1.98 -25.12
CA GLN A 97 -7.27 -2.81 -23.92
C GLN A 97 -7.04 -4.29 -24.21
N GLU A 98 -7.54 -4.78 -25.33
CA GLU A 98 -7.45 -6.18 -25.75
C GLU A 98 -6.00 -6.64 -25.89
N GLU A 99 -5.11 -5.80 -26.44
CA GLU A 99 -3.68 -6.09 -26.58
C GLU A 99 -2.98 -6.14 -25.21
N ILE A 100 -3.28 -5.17 -24.35
CA ILE A 100 -2.72 -5.13 -22.99
C ILE A 100 -3.15 -6.36 -22.20
N ILE A 101 -4.43 -6.70 -22.25
CA ILE A 101 -4.95 -7.87 -21.54
C ILE A 101 -4.36 -9.16 -22.08
N LYS A 102 -4.09 -9.26 -23.39
CA LYS A 102 -3.36 -10.40 -23.94
C LYS A 102 -2.00 -10.56 -23.25
N GLY A 103 -1.23 -9.48 -23.10
CA GLY A 103 0.03 -9.51 -22.38
C GLY A 103 -0.12 -9.96 -20.92
N TYR A 104 -1.20 -9.53 -20.24
CA TYR A 104 -1.47 -10.00 -18.88
C TYR A 104 -1.76 -11.50 -18.81
N LEU A 105 -2.50 -12.04 -19.79
CA LEU A 105 -2.78 -13.48 -19.87
C LEU A 105 -1.49 -14.28 -20.14
N ASP A 106 -0.61 -13.78 -21.00
CA ASP A 106 0.69 -14.40 -21.29
C ASP A 106 1.59 -14.41 -20.04
N ASP A 107 1.57 -13.34 -19.20
CA ASP A 107 2.28 -13.30 -17.92
C ASP A 107 1.67 -14.27 -16.91
N LEU A 108 0.35 -14.35 -16.82
CA LEU A 108 -0.35 -15.31 -15.97
C LEU A 108 0.00 -16.75 -16.35
N ASP A 109 0.04 -17.08 -17.66
CA ASP A 109 0.46 -18.40 -18.14
C ASP A 109 1.87 -18.74 -17.71
N PHE A 110 2.81 -17.79 -17.83
CA PHE A 110 4.19 -17.98 -17.38
C PHE A 110 4.27 -18.31 -15.89
N TYR A 111 3.61 -17.50 -15.04
CA TYR A 111 3.66 -17.70 -13.58
C TYR A 111 2.88 -18.94 -13.13
N ALA A 112 1.86 -19.36 -13.89
CA ALA A 112 1.12 -20.58 -13.59
C ALA A 112 2.01 -21.82 -13.61
N GLU A 113 2.96 -21.91 -14.53
CA GLU A 113 3.90 -23.03 -14.58
C GLU A 113 4.76 -23.13 -13.31
N LEU A 114 5.01 -22.00 -12.64
CA LEU A 114 5.79 -21.94 -11.40
C LEU A 114 4.94 -22.15 -10.15
N THR A 115 3.62 -21.90 -10.20
CA THR A 115 2.79 -21.75 -8.98
C THR A 115 1.45 -22.47 -9.06
N LYS A 116 1.22 -23.35 -10.03
CA LYS A 116 -0.08 -24.01 -10.30
C LYS A 116 -0.68 -24.79 -9.11
N GLU A 117 0.17 -25.24 -8.19
CA GLU A 117 -0.26 -25.97 -6.98
C GLU A 117 -0.76 -25.03 -5.84
N ARG A 118 -0.66 -23.70 -6.04
CA ARG A 118 -1.09 -22.72 -5.05
C ARG A 118 -2.58 -22.43 -5.19
N THR A 119 -3.26 -22.24 -4.07
CA THR A 119 -4.63 -21.79 -4.05
C THR A 119 -4.66 -20.26 -3.98
N VAL A 120 -5.29 -19.60 -4.96
CA VAL A 120 -5.45 -18.14 -4.98
C VAL A 120 -6.54 -17.73 -3.99
N THR A 121 -6.17 -16.93 -2.99
CA THR A 121 -7.08 -16.43 -1.94
C THR A 121 -7.57 -15.01 -2.22
N SER A 122 -6.86 -14.26 -3.08
CA SER A 122 -7.30 -12.94 -3.52
C SER A 122 -6.79 -12.58 -4.91
N ILE A 123 -7.61 -11.81 -5.65
CA ILE A 123 -7.27 -11.12 -6.88
C ILE A 123 -7.58 -9.64 -6.67
N SER A 124 -6.63 -8.74 -6.94
CA SER A 124 -6.86 -7.31 -6.77
C SER A 124 -6.51 -6.53 -8.02
N PHE A 125 -7.44 -5.71 -8.49
CA PHE A 125 -7.25 -4.79 -9.61
C PHE A 125 -7.00 -3.39 -9.06
N GLY A 126 -5.78 -2.89 -9.22
CA GLY A 126 -5.34 -1.59 -8.70
C GLY A 126 -4.49 -0.79 -9.68
N GLY A 127 -3.90 0.30 -9.18
CA GLY A 127 -2.95 1.13 -9.92
C GLY A 127 -3.49 2.49 -10.33
N GLY A 128 -3.69 2.73 -11.63
CA GLY A 128 -4.27 3.97 -12.13
C GLY A 128 -5.76 4.08 -11.85
N THR A 129 -6.58 3.57 -12.74
CA THR A 129 -8.05 3.52 -12.57
C THR A 129 -8.58 2.21 -13.17
N PRO A 130 -8.54 1.10 -12.44
CA PRO A 130 -8.93 -0.21 -12.96
C PRO A 130 -10.38 -0.30 -13.44
N SER A 131 -11.27 0.53 -12.90
CA SER A 131 -12.67 0.60 -13.37
C SER A 131 -12.84 1.12 -14.80
N LEU A 132 -11.75 1.56 -15.46
CA LEU A 132 -11.75 1.89 -16.89
C LEU A 132 -11.61 0.66 -17.78
N ILE A 133 -11.20 -0.48 -17.27
CA ILE A 133 -11.17 -1.74 -18.00
C ILE A 133 -12.60 -2.13 -18.37
N LYS A 134 -12.79 -2.64 -19.60
CA LYS A 134 -14.08 -3.19 -20.01
C LYS A 134 -14.45 -4.38 -19.11
N PRO A 135 -15.67 -4.46 -18.56
CA PRO A 135 -16.05 -5.56 -17.65
C PRO A 135 -15.83 -6.96 -18.25
N GLN A 136 -16.03 -7.13 -19.55
CA GLN A 136 -15.79 -8.39 -20.25
C GLN A 136 -14.30 -8.81 -20.23
N LEU A 137 -13.39 -7.84 -20.20
CA LEU A 137 -11.95 -8.12 -20.10
C LEU A 137 -11.54 -8.44 -18.66
N ILE A 138 -12.20 -7.85 -17.65
CA ILE A 138 -12.05 -8.22 -16.25
C ILE A 138 -12.50 -9.67 -16.04
N GLU A 139 -13.70 -10.02 -16.52
CA GLU A 139 -14.23 -11.38 -16.51
C GLU A 139 -13.27 -12.37 -17.18
N LYS A 140 -12.70 -12.00 -18.33
CA LYS A 140 -11.71 -12.80 -19.05
C LYS A 140 -10.47 -13.08 -18.22
N ILE A 141 -9.92 -12.08 -17.51
CA ILE A 141 -8.77 -12.25 -16.62
C ILE A 141 -9.12 -13.19 -15.45
N ILE A 142 -10.25 -12.95 -14.78
CA ILE A 142 -10.69 -13.76 -13.63
C ILE A 142 -10.90 -15.22 -14.07
N SER A 143 -11.57 -15.43 -15.19
CA SER A 143 -11.81 -16.77 -15.76
C SER A 143 -10.51 -17.47 -16.13
N HIS A 144 -9.54 -16.75 -16.67
CA HIS A 144 -8.22 -17.30 -17.03
C HIS A 144 -7.46 -17.71 -15.76
N ILE A 145 -7.47 -16.88 -14.72
CA ILE A 145 -6.88 -17.24 -13.41
C ILE A 145 -7.52 -18.50 -12.85
N ALA A 146 -8.86 -18.59 -12.88
CA ALA A 146 -9.59 -19.77 -12.39
C ALA A 146 -9.31 -21.05 -13.16
N GLN A 147 -8.89 -20.94 -14.42
CA GLN A 147 -8.46 -22.10 -15.24
C GLN A 147 -7.05 -22.57 -14.88
N LYS A 148 -6.19 -21.68 -14.37
CA LYS A 148 -4.77 -21.96 -14.09
C LYS A 148 -4.52 -22.36 -12.63
N TRP A 149 -5.29 -21.81 -11.70
CA TRP A 149 -5.14 -22.03 -10.26
C TRP A 149 -6.49 -22.40 -9.61
N PRO A 150 -6.46 -23.25 -8.60
CA PRO A 150 -7.60 -23.35 -7.68
C PRO A 150 -7.86 -22.00 -7.04
N LEU A 151 -9.12 -21.54 -7.06
CA LEU A 151 -9.56 -20.41 -6.26
C LEU A 151 -10.10 -20.91 -4.93
N ALA A 152 -9.80 -20.19 -3.83
CA ALA A 152 -10.47 -20.45 -2.55
C ALA A 152 -11.98 -20.16 -2.67
N ASP A 153 -12.82 -20.94 -1.99
CA ASP A 153 -14.28 -20.79 -2.05
C ASP A 153 -14.74 -19.37 -1.71
N ASN A 154 -14.00 -18.69 -0.87
CA ASN A 154 -14.26 -17.32 -0.43
C ASN A 154 -13.19 -16.34 -0.94
N ALA A 155 -12.57 -16.59 -2.10
CA ALA A 155 -11.56 -15.71 -2.66
C ALA A 155 -12.07 -14.27 -2.78
N GLU A 156 -11.27 -13.32 -2.30
CA GLU A 156 -11.55 -11.90 -2.46
C GLU A 156 -11.14 -11.46 -3.87
N ILE A 157 -12.09 -10.92 -4.64
CA ILE A 157 -11.81 -10.34 -5.97
C ILE A 157 -12.16 -8.87 -5.89
N SER A 158 -11.13 -8.05 -5.68
CA SER A 158 -11.28 -6.63 -5.41
C SER A 158 -10.92 -5.75 -6.60
N LEU A 159 -11.57 -4.58 -6.68
CA LEU A 159 -11.27 -3.59 -7.70
C LEU A 159 -11.38 -2.17 -7.13
N GLU A 160 -10.40 -1.32 -7.46
CA GLU A 160 -10.43 0.10 -7.16
C GLU A 160 -11.20 0.87 -8.22
N ALA A 161 -12.14 1.72 -7.82
CA ALA A 161 -12.96 2.53 -8.71
C ALA A 161 -13.00 3.99 -8.27
N ASN A 162 -13.25 4.87 -9.23
CA ASN A 162 -13.60 6.27 -8.95
C ASN A 162 -15.10 6.49 -9.17
N PRO A 163 -15.73 7.44 -8.44
CA PRO A 163 -17.07 7.90 -8.75
C PRO A 163 -17.13 8.42 -10.19
N ASN A 164 -17.82 7.70 -11.06
CA ASN A 164 -17.90 8.05 -12.48
C ASN A 164 -19.38 8.07 -12.89
N SER A 165 -19.87 9.26 -13.25
CA SER A 165 -21.27 9.47 -13.64
C SER A 165 -21.60 9.09 -15.08
N ASP A 166 -20.58 8.87 -15.91
CA ASP A 166 -20.78 8.67 -17.35
C ASP A 166 -21.14 7.20 -17.71
N ARG A 167 -21.11 6.30 -16.71
CA ARG A 167 -21.42 4.87 -16.87
C ARG A 167 -22.35 4.38 -15.75
N PRO A 168 -23.66 4.58 -15.89
CA PRO A 168 -24.64 4.26 -14.84
C PRO A 168 -24.64 2.78 -14.43
N ASP A 169 -24.34 1.86 -15.37
CA ASP A 169 -24.34 0.42 -15.13
C ASP A 169 -22.98 -0.13 -14.70
N LEU A 170 -21.96 0.73 -14.53
CA LEU A 170 -20.59 0.30 -14.27
C LEU A 170 -20.49 -0.68 -13.09
N PHE A 171 -21.08 -0.36 -11.95
CA PHE A 171 -20.95 -1.20 -10.74
C PHE A 171 -21.70 -2.52 -10.88
N SER A 172 -22.83 -2.53 -11.61
CA SER A 172 -23.55 -3.75 -11.97
C SER A 172 -22.69 -4.65 -12.87
N ASP A 173 -22.09 -4.06 -13.90
CA ASP A 173 -21.24 -4.77 -14.86
C ASP A 173 -19.99 -5.34 -14.17
N LEU A 174 -19.35 -4.58 -13.27
CA LEU A 174 -18.22 -5.06 -12.49
C LEU A 174 -18.61 -6.23 -11.57
N ARG A 175 -19.78 -6.14 -10.91
CA ARG A 175 -20.29 -7.25 -10.10
C ARG A 175 -20.53 -8.51 -10.93
N ASN A 176 -21.13 -8.35 -12.10
CA ASN A 176 -21.37 -9.45 -13.05
C ASN A 176 -20.07 -10.05 -13.62
N ALA A 177 -19.02 -9.23 -13.78
CA ALA A 177 -17.70 -9.68 -14.21
C ALA A 177 -16.93 -10.47 -13.13
N GLY A 178 -17.51 -10.64 -11.93
CA GLY A 178 -16.93 -11.45 -10.85
C GLY A 178 -16.27 -10.66 -9.73
N ILE A 179 -16.29 -9.33 -9.76
CA ILE A 179 -15.79 -8.51 -8.62
C ILE A 179 -16.73 -8.71 -7.43
N ASN A 180 -16.19 -9.06 -6.26
CA ASN A 180 -16.95 -9.25 -5.03
C ASN A 180 -16.61 -8.25 -3.92
N ARG A 181 -15.55 -7.44 -4.10
CA ARG A 181 -15.18 -6.32 -3.24
C ARG A 181 -14.89 -5.08 -4.09
N LEU A 182 -15.43 -3.92 -3.71
CA LEU A 182 -15.16 -2.66 -4.39
C LEU A 182 -14.60 -1.61 -3.42
N SER A 183 -13.46 -0.98 -3.77
CA SER A 183 -12.95 0.21 -3.08
C SER A 183 -13.21 1.44 -3.92
N LEU A 184 -13.90 2.43 -3.33
CA LEU A 184 -14.34 3.62 -4.02
C LEU A 184 -13.53 4.84 -3.57
N GLY A 185 -12.70 5.37 -4.46
CA GLY A 185 -11.83 6.52 -4.21
C GLY A 185 -12.61 7.84 -4.16
N ILE A 186 -13.25 8.14 -3.03
CA ILE A 186 -14.00 9.38 -2.79
C ILE A 186 -13.05 10.54 -2.52
N GLN A 187 -12.08 10.36 -1.66
CA GLN A 187 -10.98 11.23 -1.26
C GLN A 187 -11.38 12.42 -0.37
N ALA A 188 -12.54 13.05 -0.57
CA ALA A 188 -13.07 14.11 0.29
C ALA A 188 -14.59 14.18 0.19
N LEU A 189 -15.26 14.65 1.27
CA LEU A 189 -16.70 14.79 1.34
C LEU A 189 -17.14 16.27 1.20
N ASN A 190 -16.41 17.05 0.41
CA ASN A 190 -16.80 18.41 0.01
C ASN A 190 -16.18 18.81 -1.33
N ASP A 191 -16.88 19.63 -2.10
CA ASP A 191 -16.48 20.01 -3.46
C ASP A 191 -15.19 20.84 -3.53
N ASN A 192 -14.89 21.63 -2.51
CA ASN A 192 -13.69 22.47 -2.49
C ASN A 192 -12.44 21.60 -2.42
N ASP A 193 -12.42 20.64 -1.50
CA ASP A 193 -11.28 19.73 -1.33
C ASP A 193 -11.14 18.76 -2.51
N LEU A 194 -12.25 18.31 -3.08
CA LEU A 194 -12.23 17.53 -4.33
C LEU A 194 -11.55 18.28 -5.46
N LYS A 195 -11.80 19.59 -5.61
CA LYS A 195 -11.12 20.44 -6.60
C LYS A 195 -9.64 20.61 -6.30
N ILE A 196 -9.26 20.83 -5.03
CA ILE A 196 -7.86 20.93 -4.60
C ILE A 196 -7.13 19.65 -4.92
N LEU A 197 -7.73 18.49 -4.64
CA LEU A 197 -7.20 17.17 -4.94
C LEU A 197 -7.24 16.81 -6.44
N GLY A 198 -7.77 17.68 -7.30
CA GLY A 198 -7.85 17.46 -8.75
C GLY A 198 -8.79 16.32 -9.14
N ARG A 199 -9.82 16.05 -8.32
CA ARG A 199 -10.81 15.01 -8.62
C ARG A 199 -11.73 15.45 -9.74
N THR A 200 -12.12 14.50 -10.59
CA THR A 200 -13.00 14.74 -11.75
C THR A 200 -14.48 14.63 -11.41
N HIS A 201 -14.81 14.11 -10.22
CA HIS A 201 -16.17 14.03 -9.70
C HIS A 201 -16.44 15.11 -8.64
N ASN A 202 -17.70 15.44 -8.44
CA ASN A 202 -18.20 16.31 -7.38
C ASN A 202 -18.88 15.51 -6.26
N LEU A 203 -19.24 16.18 -5.17
CA LEU A 203 -19.87 15.54 -4.01
C LEU A 203 -21.18 14.79 -4.35
N LYS A 204 -22.01 15.36 -5.23
CA LYS A 204 -23.25 14.71 -5.67
C LYS A 204 -22.98 13.37 -6.38
N GLN A 205 -21.99 13.35 -7.26
CA GLN A 205 -21.55 12.14 -7.97
C GLN A 205 -20.95 11.12 -7.00
N ALA A 206 -20.18 11.58 -6.01
CA ALA A 206 -19.66 10.73 -4.94
C ALA A 206 -20.79 10.01 -4.18
N TYR A 207 -21.83 10.73 -3.75
CA TYR A 207 -22.98 10.14 -3.07
C TYR A 207 -23.73 9.13 -3.93
N GLN A 208 -23.98 9.46 -5.20
CA GLN A 208 -24.63 8.55 -6.13
C GLN A 208 -23.83 7.26 -6.31
N ALA A 209 -22.51 7.37 -6.47
CA ALA A 209 -21.64 6.21 -6.58
C ALA A 209 -21.65 5.35 -5.29
N MET A 210 -21.59 5.99 -4.12
CA MET A 210 -21.68 5.29 -2.83
C MET A 210 -22.99 4.51 -2.68
N GLU A 211 -24.12 5.13 -3.01
CA GLU A 211 -25.44 4.46 -2.96
C GLU A 211 -25.48 3.24 -3.89
N GLU A 212 -24.94 3.36 -5.10
CA GLU A 212 -24.93 2.27 -6.07
C GLU A 212 -24.00 1.12 -5.63
N VAL A 213 -22.86 1.43 -5.01
CA VAL A 213 -21.94 0.42 -4.47
C VAL A 213 -22.60 -0.32 -3.30
N LEU A 214 -23.22 0.40 -2.35
CA LEU A 214 -23.91 -0.19 -1.20
C LEU A 214 -25.07 -1.12 -1.60
N LYS A 215 -25.74 -0.85 -2.73
CA LYS A 215 -26.82 -1.72 -3.26
C LYS A 215 -26.31 -3.01 -3.90
N ARG A 216 -25.07 -3.04 -4.42
CA ARG A 216 -24.57 -4.12 -5.29
C ARG A 216 -23.50 -5.00 -4.68
N PHE A 217 -22.76 -4.47 -3.72
CA PHE A 217 -21.64 -5.17 -3.10
C PHE A 217 -21.88 -5.35 -1.61
N ASP A 218 -21.70 -6.56 -1.11
CA ASP A 218 -21.74 -6.86 0.33
C ASP A 218 -20.40 -6.46 1.00
N ASN A 219 -19.31 -6.49 0.25
CA ASN A 219 -17.98 -6.08 0.69
C ASN A 219 -17.52 -4.83 -0.09
N HIS A 220 -17.42 -3.73 0.60
CA HIS A 220 -17.19 -2.42 0.01
C HIS A 220 -16.42 -1.49 0.93
N SER A 221 -15.62 -0.61 0.31
CA SER A 221 -14.77 0.37 0.97
C SER A 221 -14.95 1.76 0.37
N ILE A 222 -14.72 2.79 1.18
CA ILE A 222 -14.42 4.15 0.67
C ILE A 222 -13.05 4.57 1.13
N ASP A 223 -12.37 5.33 0.27
CA ASP A 223 -11.07 5.87 0.56
C ASP A 223 -11.19 7.39 0.72
N LEU A 224 -10.67 7.93 1.82
CA LEU A 224 -10.58 9.35 2.12
C LEU A 224 -9.14 9.74 2.41
N ILE A 225 -8.82 11.01 2.12
CA ILE A 225 -7.52 11.61 2.39
C ILE A 225 -7.70 12.68 3.45
N TYR A 226 -6.93 12.63 4.55
CA TYR A 226 -6.88 13.68 5.56
C TYR A 226 -5.56 14.44 5.53
N ALA A 227 -5.45 15.46 6.40
CA ALA A 227 -4.31 16.37 6.43
C ALA A 227 -4.09 17.10 5.08
N ARG A 228 -5.19 17.42 4.40
CA ARG A 228 -5.21 18.17 3.15
C ARG A 228 -4.82 19.65 3.37
N PRO A 229 -4.36 20.37 2.33
CA PRO A 229 -4.06 21.79 2.44
C PRO A 229 -5.22 22.59 3.08
N ALA A 230 -4.90 23.37 4.10
CA ALA A 230 -5.84 24.18 4.87
C ALA A 230 -6.94 23.41 5.64
N GLN A 231 -6.91 22.11 5.68
CA GLN A 231 -7.84 21.31 6.50
C GLN A 231 -7.51 21.47 7.98
N ASN A 232 -8.53 21.70 8.81
CA ASN A 232 -8.39 21.70 10.26
C ASN A 232 -9.01 20.46 10.91
N LEU A 233 -8.69 20.24 12.18
CA LEU A 233 -9.17 19.08 12.94
C LEU A 233 -10.70 19.00 13.00
N SER A 234 -11.40 20.11 13.19
CA SER A 234 -12.88 20.12 13.27
C SER A 234 -13.53 19.66 11.96
N GLN A 235 -13.00 20.12 10.82
CA GLN A 235 -13.47 19.67 9.50
C GLN A 235 -13.27 18.17 9.32
N TRP A 236 -12.09 17.66 9.68
CA TRP A 236 -11.82 16.23 9.61
C TRP A 236 -12.72 15.41 10.54
N GLN A 237 -12.95 15.88 11.76
CA GLN A 237 -13.87 15.24 12.70
C GLN A 237 -15.30 15.12 12.16
N GLN A 238 -15.79 16.14 11.50
CA GLN A 238 -17.11 16.10 10.86
C GLN A 238 -17.14 15.12 9.69
N GLU A 239 -16.11 15.11 8.87
CA GLU A 239 -15.99 14.25 7.69
C GLU A 239 -15.91 12.75 8.09
N ILE A 240 -15.15 12.40 9.12
CA ILE A 240 -15.08 11.02 9.65
C ILE A 240 -16.42 10.56 10.21
N LYS A 241 -17.13 11.42 10.96
CA LYS A 241 -18.47 11.11 11.48
C LYS A 241 -19.44 10.82 10.34
N GLN A 242 -19.38 11.61 9.30
CA GLN A 242 -20.19 11.42 8.10
C GLN A 242 -19.81 10.14 7.36
N ALA A 243 -18.51 9.87 7.16
CA ALA A 243 -18.02 8.65 6.51
C ALA A 243 -18.50 7.38 7.24
N ALA A 244 -18.38 7.34 8.57
CA ALA A 244 -18.84 6.22 9.38
C ALA A 244 -20.38 6.00 9.29
N SER A 245 -21.14 7.07 9.07
CA SER A 245 -22.62 7.00 8.98
C SER A 245 -23.14 6.39 7.68
N PHE A 246 -22.33 6.29 6.62
CA PHE A 246 -22.76 5.69 5.34
C PHE A 246 -22.96 4.18 5.39
N GLY A 247 -22.38 3.50 6.37
CA GLY A 247 -22.54 2.05 6.55
C GLY A 247 -21.62 1.19 5.68
N PHE A 248 -20.55 1.77 5.13
CA PHE A 248 -19.50 1.01 4.47
C PHE A 248 -18.85 0.03 5.46
N LYS A 249 -18.47 -1.15 4.99
CA LYS A 249 -17.86 -2.20 5.84
C LYS A 249 -16.38 -1.96 6.12
N HIS A 250 -15.74 -1.16 5.28
CA HIS A 250 -14.32 -0.84 5.34
C HIS A 250 -14.10 0.63 5.00
N LEU A 251 -13.13 1.26 5.66
CA LEU A 251 -12.76 2.67 5.50
C LEU A 251 -11.25 2.78 5.39
N SER A 252 -10.76 3.35 4.29
CA SER A 252 -9.35 3.66 4.10
C SER A 252 -9.13 5.16 4.35
N MET A 253 -8.30 5.50 5.33
CA MET A 253 -8.04 6.88 5.76
C MET A 253 -6.57 7.18 5.58
N TYR A 254 -6.23 7.78 4.42
CA TYR A 254 -4.85 8.07 4.05
C TYR A 254 -4.46 9.48 4.47
N GLN A 255 -3.31 9.62 5.11
CA GLN A 255 -2.70 10.93 5.29
C GLN A 255 -2.16 11.43 3.96
N LEU A 256 -2.45 12.70 3.61
CA LEU A 256 -1.83 13.31 2.44
C LEU A 256 -0.32 13.47 2.67
N THR A 257 0.48 12.78 1.87
CA THR A 257 1.92 12.96 1.78
C THR A 257 2.27 13.73 0.50
N ILE A 258 3.32 14.53 0.55
CA ILE A 258 3.79 15.31 -0.60
C ILE A 258 5.02 14.60 -1.16
N GLU A 259 4.76 13.68 -2.09
CA GLU A 259 5.80 12.85 -2.70
C GLU A 259 6.55 13.59 -3.80
N GLU A 260 7.86 13.37 -3.89
CA GLU A 260 8.71 13.90 -4.95
C GLU A 260 8.19 13.47 -6.34
N GLY A 261 8.31 14.35 -7.33
CA GLY A 261 7.82 14.09 -8.69
C GLY A 261 6.34 14.45 -8.88
N THR A 262 5.52 14.55 -7.82
CA THR A 262 4.11 14.95 -7.91
C THR A 262 3.95 16.43 -8.26
N VAL A 263 2.75 16.80 -8.72
CA VAL A 263 2.44 18.23 -9.00
C VAL A 263 2.42 19.04 -7.71
N PHE A 264 1.97 18.48 -6.59
CA PHE A 264 1.98 19.16 -5.29
C PHE A 264 3.41 19.45 -4.84
N TYR A 265 4.32 18.51 -4.97
CA TYR A 265 5.75 18.71 -4.70
C TYR A 265 6.34 19.83 -5.57
N LYS A 266 6.11 19.77 -6.89
CA LYS A 266 6.61 20.78 -7.86
C LYS A 266 6.05 22.19 -7.59
N LYS A 267 4.88 22.29 -7.00
CA LYS A 267 4.27 23.57 -6.58
C LYS A 267 4.75 24.06 -5.21
N GLY A 268 5.61 23.29 -4.53
CA GLY A 268 6.12 23.62 -3.21
C GLY A 268 5.05 23.63 -2.11
N LEU A 269 4.00 22.79 -2.25
CA LEU A 269 3.04 22.64 -1.16
C LEU A 269 3.75 22.05 0.06
N PRO A 270 3.61 22.67 1.25
CA PRO A 270 4.15 22.08 2.45
C PRO A 270 3.30 20.86 2.87
N PRO A 271 3.92 19.85 3.51
CA PRO A 271 3.17 18.82 4.21
C PRO A 271 2.32 19.45 5.32
N ALA A 272 1.32 18.75 5.81
CA ALA A 272 0.57 19.17 6.98
C ALA A 272 1.51 19.27 8.19
N GLU A 273 1.15 20.15 9.15
CA GLU A 273 1.86 20.23 10.43
C GLU A 273 1.75 18.89 11.16
N GLU A 274 2.88 18.39 11.68
CA GLU A 274 2.97 17.06 12.30
C GLU A 274 2.01 16.88 13.48
N ASN A 275 1.87 17.91 14.35
CA ASN A 275 0.94 17.85 15.47
C ASN A 275 -0.51 17.73 14.99
N LEU A 276 -0.89 18.50 13.97
CA LEU A 276 -2.24 18.45 13.39
C LEU A 276 -2.52 17.09 12.76
N ALA A 277 -1.57 16.56 11.98
CA ALA A 277 -1.70 15.25 11.38
C ALA A 277 -1.83 14.14 12.42
N SER A 278 -1.05 14.20 13.49
CA SER A 278 -1.10 13.27 14.64
C SER A 278 -2.43 13.36 15.38
N GLU A 279 -2.95 14.57 15.60
CA GLU A 279 -4.27 14.76 16.22
C GLU A 279 -5.40 14.18 15.36
N MET A 280 -5.36 14.39 14.04
CA MET A 280 -6.30 13.80 13.09
C MET A 280 -6.23 12.27 13.11
N TYR A 281 -5.04 11.70 13.07
CA TYR A 281 -4.81 10.26 13.16
C TYR A 281 -5.38 9.66 14.47
N ASN A 282 -5.02 10.24 15.60
CA ASN A 282 -5.47 9.78 16.92
C ASN A 282 -6.99 9.89 17.08
N PHE A 283 -7.59 10.98 16.57
CA PHE A 283 -9.04 11.12 16.56
C PHE A 283 -9.70 10.03 15.71
N THR A 284 -9.17 9.78 14.51
CA THR A 284 -9.68 8.77 13.58
C THR A 284 -9.67 7.39 14.23
N ASN A 285 -8.54 6.98 14.80
CA ASN A 285 -8.39 5.68 15.47
C ASN A 285 -9.40 5.49 16.60
N ARG A 286 -9.51 6.48 17.48
CA ARG A 286 -10.44 6.42 18.61
C ARG A 286 -11.88 6.39 18.11
N TYR A 287 -12.27 7.34 17.27
CA TYR A 287 -13.65 7.48 16.83
C TYR A 287 -14.14 6.25 16.06
N LEU A 288 -13.36 5.77 15.10
CA LEU A 288 -13.73 4.62 14.29
C LEU A 288 -13.77 3.33 15.11
N SER A 289 -12.83 3.13 16.02
CA SER A 289 -12.83 1.98 16.94
C SER A 289 -14.08 1.94 17.82
N GLU A 290 -14.48 3.09 18.39
CA GLU A 290 -15.69 3.24 19.21
C GLU A 290 -16.97 3.01 18.41
N HIS A 291 -16.92 3.12 17.06
CA HIS A 291 -18.07 2.96 16.16
C HIS A 291 -18.03 1.63 15.36
N GLY A 292 -17.24 0.65 15.82
CA GLY A 292 -17.24 -0.71 15.25
C GLY A 292 -16.32 -0.90 14.05
N TYR A 293 -15.38 0.03 13.81
CA TYR A 293 -14.34 -0.04 12.79
C TYR A 293 -12.94 -0.05 13.45
N PRO A 294 -12.53 -1.15 14.09
CA PRO A 294 -11.17 -1.22 14.60
C PRO A 294 -10.15 -1.07 13.47
N GLN A 295 -9.07 -0.34 13.73
CA GLN A 295 -7.93 -0.28 12.85
C GLN A 295 -7.27 -1.66 12.80
N TYR A 296 -7.00 -2.20 11.61
CA TYR A 296 -6.27 -3.47 11.49
C TYR A 296 -4.84 -3.30 10.96
N GLU A 297 -4.58 -2.18 10.25
CA GLU A 297 -3.25 -1.74 9.84
C GLU A 297 -3.22 -0.20 9.75
N ILE A 298 -2.09 0.40 9.37
CA ILE A 298 -1.78 1.82 9.57
C ILE A 298 -2.83 2.80 9.04
N SER A 299 -3.50 2.49 7.92
CA SER A 299 -4.45 3.40 7.24
C SER A 299 -5.85 2.84 7.11
N ASN A 300 -6.07 1.56 7.45
CA ASN A 300 -7.30 0.87 7.14
C ASN A 300 -8.08 0.40 8.38
N TYR A 301 -9.37 0.61 8.33
CA TYR A 301 -10.35 0.36 9.37
C TYR A 301 -11.47 -0.49 8.81
N ALA A 302 -11.90 -1.52 9.51
CA ALA A 302 -12.95 -2.41 9.02
C ALA A 302 -13.86 -2.90 10.14
N GLN A 303 -15.10 -3.18 9.81
CA GLN A 303 -15.91 -4.05 10.65
C GLN A 303 -15.27 -5.45 10.67
N PRO A 304 -15.33 -6.19 11.79
CA PRO A 304 -14.71 -7.51 11.88
C PRO A 304 -15.16 -8.44 10.75
N GLY A 305 -14.19 -9.03 10.04
CA GLY A 305 -14.41 -9.91 8.89
C GLY A 305 -14.46 -9.21 7.52
N PHE A 306 -14.31 -7.88 7.48
CA PHE A 306 -14.28 -7.08 6.24
C PHE A 306 -12.92 -6.42 5.97
N GLU A 307 -11.89 -6.83 6.70
CA GLU A 307 -10.51 -6.43 6.42
C GLU A 307 -10.12 -6.88 5.01
N SER A 308 -9.40 -6.02 4.25
CA SER A 308 -8.92 -6.39 2.92
C SER A 308 -7.96 -7.57 3.00
N ARG A 309 -8.34 -8.70 2.45
CA ARG A 309 -7.50 -9.90 2.43
C ARG A 309 -6.26 -9.69 1.58
N HIS A 310 -6.42 -8.98 0.46
CA HIS A 310 -5.30 -8.70 -0.43
C HIS A 310 -4.26 -7.80 0.25
N ASN A 311 -4.67 -6.72 0.95
CA ASN A 311 -3.74 -5.87 1.71
C ASN A 311 -3.04 -6.66 2.82
N GLN A 312 -3.77 -7.57 3.47
CA GLN A 312 -3.17 -8.42 4.50
C GLN A 312 -2.07 -9.36 3.96
N LEU A 313 -2.11 -9.74 2.66
CA LEU A 313 -1.01 -10.52 2.06
C LEU A 313 0.31 -9.75 2.15
N TYR A 314 0.28 -8.48 1.78
CA TYR A 314 1.47 -7.62 1.82
C TYR A 314 2.03 -7.50 3.23
N TRP A 315 1.15 -7.13 4.17
CA TRP A 315 1.53 -6.90 5.56
C TRP A 315 2.00 -8.16 6.29
N ASN A 316 1.50 -9.32 5.89
CA ASN A 316 1.91 -10.62 6.44
C ASN A 316 3.15 -11.19 5.74
N GLY A 317 3.66 -10.54 4.71
CA GLY A 317 4.72 -11.06 3.87
C GLY A 317 4.36 -12.32 3.10
N SER A 318 3.09 -12.52 2.77
CA SER A 318 2.63 -13.66 1.97
C SER A 318 3.05 -13.50 0.51
N ASP A 319 3.02 -14.61 -0.23
CA ASP A 319 3.36 -14.61 -1.65
C ASP A 319 2.25 -13.96 -2.49
N TYR A 320 2.64 -13.21 -3.50
CA TYR A 320 1.73 -12.66 -4.50
C TYR A 320 2.44 -12.41 -5.83
N LEU A 321 1.68 -12.53 -6.91
CA LEU A 321 2.12 -12.16 -8.26
C LEU A 321 1.69 -10.73 -8.56
N GLY A 322 2.56 -9.98 -9.21
CA GLY A 322 2.24 -8.69 -9.80
C GLY A 322 2.20 -8.81 -11.33
N ILE A 323 1.06 -8.52 -11.94
CA ILE A 323 0.81 -8.58 -13.38
C ILE A 323 0.63 -7.19 -13.95
N GLY A 324 1.34 -6.89 -15.01
CA GLY A 324 1.28 -5.59 -15.70
C GLY A 324 2.49 -4.70 -15.41
N LYS A 325 2.60 -3.61 -16.17
CA LYS A 325 3.73 -2.69 -16.10
C LYS A 325 3.84 -2.06 -14.70
N SER A 326 5.04 -2.08 -14.12
CA SER A 326 5.35 -1.60 -12.77
C SER A 326 4.65 -2.33 -11.62
N ALA A 327 4.04 -3.48 -11.89
CA ALA A 327 3.61 -4.39 -10.83
C ALA A 327 4.84 -5.07 -10.21
N HIS A 328 4.79 -5.25 -8.91
CA HIS A 328 5.77 -6.02 -8.14
C HIS A 328 5.10 -7.24 -7.54
N GLY A 329 5.90 -8.25 -7.23
CA GLY A 329 5.44 -9.46 -6.55
C GLY A 329 6.50 -10.01 -5.58
N ARG A 330 6.08 -10.96 -4.78
CA ARG A 330 6.93 -11.75 -3.90
C ARG A 330 6.54 -13.19 -4.01
N LEU A 331 7.53 -14.05 -4.24
CA LEU A 331 7.27 -15.46 -4.46
C LEU A 331 8.35 -16.32 -3.80
N LYS A 332 7.90 -17.33 -3.06
CA LYS A 332 8.78 -18.39 -2.55
C LYS A 332 8.74 -19.60 -3.48
N ILE A 333 9.90 -20.00 -3.98
CA ILE A 333 10.09 -21.20 -4.81
C ILE A 333 11.10 -22.11 -4.10
N GLY A 334 10.66 -23.26 -3.62
CA GLY A 334 11.48 -24.12 -2.77
C GLY A 334 11.86 -23.41 -1.46
N SER A 335 13.15 -23.28 -1.20
CA SER A 335 13.67 -22.55 -0.03
C SER A 335 14.03 -21.09 -0.31
N LYS A 336 13.92 -20.64 -1.57
CA LYS A 336 14.37 -19.32 -2.00
C LYS A 336 13.21 -18.33 -2.14
N HIS A 337 13.47 -17.07 -1.82
CA HIS A 337 12.55 -15.97 -1.98
C HIS A 337 12.94 -15.10 -3.18
N TYR A 338 11.95 -14.62 -3.92
CA TYR A 338 12.16 -13.79 -5.10
C TYR A 338 11.30 -12.53 -5.03
N ALA A 339 11.92 -11.41 -5.34
CA ALA A 339 11.23 -10.20 -5.75
C ALA A 339 10.91 -10.29 -7.25
N LEU A 340 9.66 -10.07 -7.61
CA LEU A 340 9.22 -10.08 -9.01
C LEU A 340 9.02 -8.65 -9.47
N THR A 341 9.48 -8.35 -10.68
CA THR A 341 9.19 -7.10 -11.36
C THR A 341 8.56 -7.38 -12.73
N HIS A 342 8.14 -6.33 -13.43
CA HIS A 342 7.61 -6.48 -14.80
C HIS A 342 8.63 -7.16 -15.73
N HIS A 343 8.15 -7.71 -16.85
CA HIS A 343 8.96 -8.51 -17.79
C HIS A 343 9.50 -9.83 -17.24
N ARG A 344 8.82 -10.41 -16.24
CA ARG A 344 9.15 -11.74 -15.67
C ARG A 344 10.57 -11.79 -15.05
N ILE A 345 11.09 -10.64 -14.64
CA ILE A 345 12.38 -10.57 -13.93
C ILE A 345 12.15 -11.03 -12.48
N MET A 346 13.00 -11.96 -12.04
CA MET A 346 12.99 -12.52 -10.69
C MET A 346 14.37 -12.28 -10.06
N GLU A 347 14.40 -11.52 -8.97
CA GLU A 347 15.60 -11.26 -8.17
C GLU A 347 15.54 -12.10 -6.90
N GLU A 348 16.56 -12.91 -6.65
CA GLU A 348 16.65 -13.71 -5.44
C GLU A 348 16.95 -12.83 -4.24
N LEU A 349 16.14 -12.95 -3.20
CA LEU A 349 16.32 -12.23 -1.94
C LEU A 349 17.09 -13.12 -0.96
N THR A 350 18.02 -12.51 -0.23
CA THR A 350 18.66 -13.16 0.92
C THR A 350 17.66 -13.31 2.07
N SER A 351 18.01 -14.15 3.05
CA SER A 351 17.21 -14.29 4.27
C SER A 351 17.11 -12.99 5.06
N GLU A 352 18.19 -12.21 5.08
CA GLU A 352 18.28 -10.90 5.74
C GLU A 352 17.39 -9.87 5.06
N GLU A 353 17.47 -9.71 3.73
CA GLU A 353 16.60 -8.81 2.96
C GLU A 353 15.13 -9.18 3.15
N ARG A 354 14.83 -10.48 3.17
CA ARG A 354 13.47 -10.94 3.43
C ARG A 354 13.02 -10.63 4.85
N ALA A 355 13.89 -10.77 5.85
CA ALA A 355 13.60 -10.43 7.24
C ALA A 355 13.32 -8.93 7.42
N GLU A 356 14.11 -8.06 6.77
CA GLU A 356 13.89 -6.62 6.76
C GLU A 356 12.52 -6.26 6.15
N GLU A 357 12.14 -6.88 5.01
CA GLU A 357 10.82 -6.71 4.42
C GLU A 357 9.70 -7.13 5.38
N LEU A 358 9.85 -8.24 6.07
CA LEU A 358 8.86 -8.73 7.04
C LEU A 358 8.70 -7.79 8.23
N LEU A 359 9.77 -7.16 8.70
CA LEU A 359 9.71 -6.10 9.71
C LEU A 359 8.99 -4.87 9.18
N LEU A 360 9.41 -4.38 8.02
CA LEU A 360 8.84 -3.20 7.37
C LEU A 360 7.32 -3.33 7.18
N MET A 361 6.87 -4.48 6.74
CA MET A 361 5.45 -4.75 6.47
C MET A 361 4.68 -5.09 7.74
N GLY A 362 5.21 -6.03 8.54
CA GLY A 362 4.45 -6.61 9.66
C GLY A 362 4.22 -5.66 10.83
N LEU A 363 5.13 -4.71 11.11
CA LEU A 363 4.92 -3.70 12.15
C LEU A 363 3.81 -2.69 11.83
N ARG A 364 3.34 -2.63 10.58
CA ARG A 364 2.15 -1.85 10.19
C ARG A 364 0.84 -2.46 10.65
N LEU A 365 0.82 -3.77 10.92
CA LEU A 365 -0.34 -4.46 11.46
C LEU A 365 -0.56 -4.13 12.94
N ASN A 366 -1.80 -3.91 13.34
CA ASN A 366 -2.16 -3.71 14.76
C ASN A 366 -1.84 -4.92 15.63
N ARG A 367 -1.95 -6.12 15.06
CA ARG A 367 -1.56 -7.36 15.75
C ARG A 367 -0.06 -7.56 15.81
N GLY A 368 0.71 -6.83 14.97
CA GLY A 368 2.14 -6.96 14.82
C GLY A 368 2.58 -8.23 14.10
N ILE A 369 3.83 -8.62 14.32
CA ILE A 369 4.51 -9.75 13.69
C ILE A 369 4.44 -10.96 14.62
N ASN A 370 4.01 -12.09 14.09
CA ASN A 370 4.18 -13.38 14.77
C ASN A 370 5.60 -13.90 14.51
N LYS A 371 6.37 -14.17 15.57
CA LYS A 371 7.78 -14.54 15.47
C LYS A 371 8.00 -15.91 14.79
N GLN A 372 7.08 -16.87 14.98
CA GLN A 372 7.14 -18.15 14.31
C GLN A 372 6.89 -18.02 12.80
N ASP A 373 5.92 -17.20 12.40
CA ASP A 373 5.62 -16.96 10.99
C ASP A 373 6.77 -16.19 10.31
N PHE A 374 7.41 -15.27 11.03
CA PHE A 374 8.63 -14.60 10.58
C PHE A 374 9.74 -15.63 10.28
N GLU A 375 10.05 -16.51 11.25
CA GLU A 375 11.07 -17.54 11.10
C GLU A 375 10.77 -18.52 9.95
N LYS A 376 9.52 -18.97 9.81
CA LYS A 376 9.08 -19.83 8.69
C LYS A 376 9.26 -19.15 7.33
N GLN A 377 9.11 -17.83 7.27
CA GLN A 377 9.19 -17.09 6.03
C GLN A 377 10.62 -16.76 5.63
N CYS A 378 11.47 -16.23 6.50
CA CYS A 378 12.85 -15.86 6.15
C CYS A 378 13.92 -16.88 6.56
N GLY A 379 13.59 -17.85 7.42
CA GLY A 379 14.55 -18.84 7.93
C GLY A 379 15.44 -18.33 9.06
N LEU A 380 15.24 -17.10 9.54
CA LEU A 380 16.01 -16.47 10.62
C LEU A 380 15.19 -16.43 11.89
N ASN A 381 15.81 -16.77 13.03
CA ASN A 381 15.17 -16.59 14.32
C ASN A 381 15.04 -15.10 14.64
N PHE A 382 13.82 -14.67 14.99
CA PHE A 382 13.50 -13.26 15.22
C PHE A 382 14.40 -12.60 16.27
N ASP A 383 14.54 -13.24 17.44
CA ASP A 383 15.27 -12.66 18.57
C ASP A 383 16.80 -12.60 18.33
N ASN A 384 17.31 -13.41 17.41
CA ASN A 384 18.71 -13.37 16.97
C ASN A 384 18.94 -12.35 15.85
N PHE A 385 17.90 -12.03 15.07
CA PHE A 385 17.99 -11.08 13.96
C PHE A 385 17.95 -9.62 14.44
N ILE A 386 17.13 -9.34 15.46
CA ILE A 386 16.95 -7.97 16.00
C ILE A 386 18.07 -7.61 16.96
N ASN A 387 18.53 -6.36 16.91
CA ASN A 387 19.44 -5.80 17.92
C ASN A 387 18.74 -5.70 19.28
N ALA A 388 19.17 -6.54 20.25
CA ALA A 388 18.54 -6.65 21.55
C ALA A 388 18.57 -5.35 22.37
N ASP A 389 19.65 -4.57 22.28
CA ASP A 389 19.79 -3.32 23.03
C ASP A 389 18.80 -2.26 22.51
N LYS A 390 18.66 -2.13 21.19
CA LYS A 390 17.69 -1.24 20.56
C LYS A 390 16.26 -1.66 20.84
N LEU A 391 15.98 -2.95 20.76
CA LEU A 391 14.65 -3.49 21.11
C LEU A 391 14.30 -3.16 22.56
N ASN A 392 15.21 -3.39 23.51
CA ASN A 392 14.99 -3.11 24.93
C ASN A 392 14.78 -1.61 25.20
N MET A 393 15.54 -0.74 24.52
CA MET A 393 15.35 0.71 24.58
C MET A 393 13.92 1.10 24.12
N LEU A 394 13.48 0.62 22.95
CA LEU A 394 12.17 0.95 22.42
C LEU A 394 11.01 0.40 23.25
N ILE A 395 11.20 -0.73 23.93
CA ILE A 395 10.25 -1.26 24.91
C ILE A 395 10.20 -0.37 26.16
N ALA A 396 11.36 0.04 26.69
CA ALA A 396 11.46 0.93 27.87
C ALA A 396 10.78 2.28 27.59
N GLU A 397 10.90 2.82 26.38
CA GLU A 397 10.22 4.03 25.91
C GLU A 397 8.74 3.82 25.57
N LYS A 398 8.22 2.61 25.75
CA LYS A 398 6.82 2.22 25.47
C LYS A 398 6.41 2.41 23.98
N MET A 399 7.36 2.29 23.07
CA MET A 399 7.11 2.36 21.65
C MET A 399 6.73 0.99 21.08
N LEU A 400 7.26 -0.08 21.66
CA LEU A 400 7.00 -1.48 21.25
C LEU A 400 6.49 -2.32 22.41
N ILE A 401 5.69 -3.33 22.08
CA ILE A 401 5.31 -4.44 22.95
C ILE A 401 5.93 -5.69 22.35
N ASN A 402 6.79 -6.36 23.12
CA ASN A 402 7.42 -7.61 22.74
C ASN A 402 7.01 -8.73 23.70
N THR A 403 6.52 -9.82 23.17
CA THR A 403 6.16 -11.04 23.91
C THR A 403 6.94 -12.24 23.37
N ASN A 404 6.76 -13.41 23.97
CA ASN A 404 7.39 -14.63 23.45
C ASN A 404 6.96 -15.00 22.01
N THR A 405 5.79 -14.54 21.58
CA THR A 405 5.21 -14.94 20.29
C THR A 405 5.03 -13.79 19.29
N THR A 406 4.98 -12.55 19.78
CA THR A 406 4.65 -11.40 18.94
C THR A 406 5.44 -10.16 19.31
N ILE A 407 5.69 -9.31 18.30
CA ILE A 407 6.13 -7.94 18.49
C ILE A 407 5.18 -7.00 17.76
N LYS A 408 4.82 -5.88 18.36
CA LYS A 408 3.95 -4.87 17.76
C LYS A 408 4.25 -3.46 18.26
N ALA A 409 3.98 -2.46 17.43
CA ALA A 409 4.02 -1.07 17.83
C ALA A 409 2.85 -0.74 18.77
N THR A 410 3.11 0.11 19.77
CA THR A 410 2.07 0.76 20.58
C THR A 410 1.40 1.87 19.77
N ASP A 411 0.35 2.50 20.31
CA ASP A 411 -0.28 3.66 19.65
C ASP A 411 0.72 4.82 19.51
N SER A 412 1.58 5.04 20.51
CA SER A 412 2.67 6.03 20.42
C SER A 412 3.73 5.62 19.40
N GLY A 413 4.10 4.34 19.37
CA GLY A 413 5.05 3.80 18.39
C GLY A 413 4.57 3.92 16.95
N ARG A 414 3.27 3.81 16.70
CA ARG A 414 2.72 3.96 15.35
C ARG A 414 2.88 5.36 14.77
N LEU A 415 2.88 6.40 15.61
CA LEU A 415 3.12 7.78 15.15
C LEU A 415 4.52 7.99 14.58
N ILE A 416 5.48 7.16 15.01
CA ILE A 416 6.88 7.21 14.57
C ILE A 416 7.34 5.89 13.91
N LEU A 417 6.43 5.17 13.29
CA LEU A 417 6.64 3.78 12.87
C LEU A 417 7.85 3.60 11.95
N ASN A 418 8.05 4.49 10.98
CA ASN A 418 9.20 4.41 10.08
C ASN A 418 10.51 4.50 10.86
N ARG A 419 10.59 5.39 11.85
CA ARG A 419 11.76 5.52 12.73
C ARG A 419 12.00 4.27 13.55
N LEU A 420 10.94 3.64 14.08
CA LEU A 420 11.06 2.37 14.81
C LEU A 420 11.65 1.27 13.94
N ILE A 421 11.20 1.17 12.70
CA ILE A 421 11.68 0.18 11.75
C ILE A 421 13.17 0.42 11.42
N GLU A 422 13.56 1.66 11.15
CA GLU A 422 14.96 2.04 10.92
C GLU A 422 15.86 1.64 12.09
N GLU A 423 15.43 1.93 13.35
CA GLU A 423 16.19 1.56 14.54
C GLU A 423 16.31 0.04 14.74
N LEU A 424 15.30 -0.73 14.34
CA LEU A 424 15.34 -2.19 14.47
C LEU A 424 16.19 -2.85 13.38
N CYS A 425 16.29 -2.25 12.18
CA CYS A 425 17.08 -2.76 11.05
C CYS A 425 18.54 -2.29 11.06
N SER A 426 18.94 -1.39 11.94
CA SER A 426 20.29 -0.84 12.07
C SER A 426 21.03 -1.47 13.25
#